data_3c52b6d7075d695c73cff9729a777ec2
#
_entry.id   3c52b6d7075d695c73cff9729a777ec2
#
_cell.length_a   1.000
_cell.length_b   1.000
_cell.length_c   1.000
_cell.angle_alpha   90.00
_cell.angle_beta   90.00
_cell.angle_gamma   90.00
#
_symmetry.space_group_name_H-M   'P 1'
#
loop_
_entity.id
_entity.type
_entity.pdbx_description
1 polymer ?
#
loop_
_entity_poly.entity_id
_entity_poly.type
_entity_poly.pdbx_seq_one_letter_code
_entity_poly.pdbx_strand_id
1 'polypeptide(L)'
;MILLAAWGVLDLVFYNGDILLLYAICGLLVIPLIRLSNKVLAGIAIFLMLQPVELIYIFLGLLNPDLRPLHLGSGLLYRSLTEIQTNGSFIDVAMASVTDGFLANLLWTIENGRMTQTLFFFVVGIIVGRM
;
A
#
# COMPACT_ATOMS: atom_id res chain seq x y z
N MET A 1 4.19 -4.26 15.58
CA MET A 1 3.42 -4.44 14.33
C MET A 1 1.99 -4.91 14.56
N ILE A 2 1.73 -5.93 15.41
CA ILE A 2 0.36 -6.42 15.69
C ILE A 2 -0.56 -5.32 16.26
N LEU A 3 -0.08 -4.55 17.24
CA LEU A 3 -0.83 -3.43 17.80
C LEU A 3 -1.13 -2.35 16.74
N LEU A 4 -0.17 -2.06 15.87
CA LEU A 4 -0.36 -1.11 14.77
C LEU A 4 -1.41 -1.61 13.76
N ALA A 5 -1.40 -2.91 13.46
CA ALA A 5 -2.42 -3.53 12.61
C ALA A 5 -3.81 -3.47 13.27
N ALA A 6 -3.90 -3.73 14.58
CA ALA A 6 -5.16 -3.66 15.32
C ALA A 6 -5.73 -2.23 15.31
N TRP A 7 -4.90 -1.21 15.54
CA TRP A 7 -5.31 0.19 15.43
C TRP A 7 -5.70 0.56 13.98
N GLY A 8 -4.95 0.09 12.98
CA GLY A 8 -5.29 0.30 11.57
C GLY A 8 -6.65 -0.30 11.19
N VAL A 9 -6.99 -1.49 11.70
CA VAL A 9 -8.33 -2.08 11.49
C VAL A 9 -9.43 -1.27 12.17
N LEU A 10 -9.18 -0.75 13.37
CA LEU A 10 -10.14 0.14 14.05
C LEU A 10 -10.33 1.45 13.28
N ASP A 11 -9.24 2.01 12.75
CA ASP A 11 -9.28 3.27 12.01
C ASP A 11 -9.99 3.11 10.66
N LEU A 12 -9.87 1.96 10.00
CA LEU A 12 -10.61 1.63 8.76
C LEU A 12 -12.13 1.75 8.90
N VAL A 13 -12.68 1.52 10.09
CA VAL A 13 -14.13 1.68 10.35
C VAL A 13 -14.56 3.14 10.18
N PHE A 14 -13.66 4.08 10.50
CA PHE A 14 -13.94 5.52 10.47
C PHE A 14 -13.36 6.21 9.24
N TYR A 15 -12.26 5.68 8.71
CA TYR A 15 -11.54 6.32 7.61
C TYR A 15 -10.90 5.30 6.65
N ASN A 16 -11.42 5.22 5.42
CA ASN A 16 -10.97 4.27 4.40
C ASN A 16 -9.60 4.58 3.79
N GLY A 17 -8.98 5.71 4.13
CA GLY A 17 -7.65 6.13 3.67
C GLY A 17 -6.52 5.83 4.66
N ASP A 18 -6.71 4.88 5.59
CA ASP A 18 -5.75 4.60 6.65
C ASP A 18 -4.40 4.10 6.12
N ILE A 19 -3.34 4.72 6.65
CA ILE A 19 -1.93 4.40 6.34
C ILE A 19 -1.36 3.40 7.36
N LEU A 20 -1.96 3.28 8.56
CA LEU A 20 -1.44 2.45 9.65
C LEU A 20 -1.37 0.98 9.26
N LEU A 21 -2.40 0.51 8.57
CA LEU A 21 -2.46 -0.87 8.10
C LEU A 21 -1.40 -1.15 7.03
N LEU A 22 -1.17 -0.21 6.11
CA LEU A 22 -0.08 -0.27 5.14
C LEU A 22 1.27 -0.37 5.85
N TYR A 23 1.51 0.46 6.86
CA TYR A 23 2.76 0.43 7.63
C TYR A 23 2.92 -0.88 8.41
N ALA A 24 1.83 -1.44 8.96
CA ALA A 24 1.87 -2.74 9.62
C ALA A 24 2.28 -3.85 8.65
N ILE A 25 1.69 -3.89 7.46
CA ILE A 25 2.00 -4.87 6.40
C ILE A 25 3.46 -4.70 5.95
N CYS A 26 3.87 -3.48 5.59
CA CYS A 26 5.25 -3.20 5.17
C CYS A 26 6.26 -3.53 6.28
N GLY A 27 5.94 -3.19 7.54
CA GLY A 27 6.77 -3.54 8.68
C GLY A 27 6.94 -5.05 8.87
N LEU A 28 5.89 -5.85 8.66
CA LEU A 28 5.97 -7.30 8.70
C LEU A 28 6.82 -7.86 7.56
N LEU A 29 6.66 -7.32 6.35
CA LEU A 29 7.46 -7.72 5.18
C LEU A 29 8.95 -7.42 5.35
N VAL A 30 9.29 -6.40 6.12
CA VAL A 30 10.68 -5.97 6.35
C VAL A 30 11.38 -6.78 7.45
N ILE A 31 10.64 -7.47 8.33
CA ILE A 31 11.23 -8.27 9.41
C ILE A 31 12.32 -9.25 8.92
N PRO A 32 12.10 -10.08 7.87
CA PRO A 32 13.13 -10.97 7.38
C PRO A 32 14.36 -10.24 6.84
N LEU A 33 14.19 -9.01 6.33
CA LEU A 33 15.28 -8.19 5.78
C LEU A 33 16.25 -7.71 6.87
N ILE A 34 15.83 -7.64 8.14
CA ILE A 34 16.70 -7.24 9.26
C ILE A 34 17.93 -8.14 9.40
N ARG A 35 17.89 -9.37 8.88
CA ARG A 35 19.04 -10.30 8.94
C ARG A 35 20.04 -10.12 7.80
N LEU A 36 19.72 -9.32 6.79
CA LEU A 36 20.58 -9.11 5.63
C LEU A 36 21.70 -8.11 5.92
N SER A 37 22.79 -8.22 5.16
CA SER A 37 23.89 -7.26 5.26
C SER A 37 23.49 -5.87 4.73
N ASN A 38 24.16 -4.81 5.21
CA ASN A 38 23.86 -3.45 4.78
C ASN A 38 24.07 -3.24 3.27
N LYS A 39 25.00 -3.98 2.64
CA LYS A 39 25.21 -3.92 1.19
C LYS A 39 24.01 -4.45 0.41
N VAL A 40 23.43 -5.56 0.86
CA VAL A 40 22.23 -6.15 0.24
C VAL A 40 21.02 -5.23 0.48
N LEU A 41 20.87 -4.71 1.70
CA LEU A 41 19.81 -3.75 2.01
C LEU A 41 19.91 -2.48 1.14
N ALA A 42 21.11 -1.96 0.93
CA ALA A 42 21.33 -0.82 0.02
C ALA A 42 20.92 -1.14 -1.42
N GLY A 43 21.25 -2.33 -1.92
CA GLY A 43 20.80 -2.80 -3.23
C GLY A 43 19.27 -2.88 -3.33
N ILE A 44 18.61 -3.45 -2.31
CA ILE A 44 17.14 -3.50 -2.22
C ILE A 44 16.55 -2.09 -2.17
N ALA A 45 17.12 -1.19 -1.36
CA ALA A 45 16.66 0.20 -1.28
C ALA A 45 16.74 0.90 -2.63
N ILE A 46 17.86 0.78 -3.36
CA ILE A 46 18.00 1.36 -4.70
C ILE A 46 16.97 0.78 -5.67
N PHE A 47 16.76 -0.54 -5.65
CA PHE A 47 15.76 -1.19 -6.49
C PHE A 47 14.33 -0.68 -6.18
N LEU A 48 13.96 -0.57 -4.90
CA LEU A 48 12.66 -0.04 -4.48
C LEU A 48 12.51 1.45 -4.82
N MET A 49 13.59 2.23 -4.71
CA MET A 49 13.60 3.65 -5.06
C MET A 49 13.32 3.89 -6.54
N LEU A 50 13.79 2.99 -7.42
CA LEU A 50 13.54 3.08 -8.86
C LEU A 50 12.08 2.82 -9.23
N GLN A 51 11.26 2.34 -8.29
CA GLN A 51 9.83 2.02 -8.53
C GLN A 51 9.67 1.20 -9.84
N PRO A 52 10.24 -0.01 -9.93
CA PRO A 52 10.38 -0.74 -11.19
C PRO A 52 9.03 -1.03 -11.87
N VAL A 53 7.97 -1.19 -11.10
CA VAL A 53 6.63 -1.43 -11.64
C VAL A 53 6.15 -0.21 -12.41
N GLU A 54 6.26 0.97 -11.83
CA GLU A 54 5.87 2.24 -12.43
C GLU A 54 6.72 2.57 -13.66
N LEU A 55 8.05 2.33 -13.58
CA LEU A 55 8.93 2.52 -14.72
C LEU A 55 8.56 1.61 -15.89
N ILE A 56 8.24 0.34 -15.62
CA ILE A 56 7.78 -0.59 -16.67
C ILE A 56 6.49 -0.09 -17.31
N TYR A 57 5.52 0.39 -16.51
CA TYR A 57 4.27 0.94 -17.04
C TYR A 57 4.47 2.21 -17.86
N ILE A 58 5.34 3.13 -17.42
CA ILE A 58 5.71 4.33 -18.18
C ILE A 58 6.32 3.92 -19.51
N PHE A 59 7.27 2.98 -19.49
CA PHE A 59 7.94 2.51 -20.70
C PHE A 59 6.99 1.82 -21.67
N LEU A 60 6.12 0.95 -21.17
CA LEU A 60 5.10 0.29 -21.99
C LEU A 60 4.07 1.29 -22.55
N GLY A 61 3.70 2.31 -21.79
CA GLY A 61 2.79 3.38 -22.23
C GLY A 61 3.40 4.26 -23.33
N LEU A 62 4.73 4.44 -23.33
CA LEU A 62 5.43 5.12 -24.42
C LEU A 62 5.43 4.31 -25.72
N LEU A 63 5.47 2.98 -25.62
CA LEU A 63 5.43 2.08 -26.77
C LEU A 63 4.02 1.88 -27.30
N ASN A 64 3.03 1.87 -26.43
CA ASN A 64 1.63 1.65 -26.74
C ASN A 64 0.76 2.69 -26.01
N PRO A 65 0.35 3.78 -26.69
CA PRO A 65 -0.47 4.83 -26.07
C PRO A 65 -1.85 4.36 -25.56
N ASP A 66 -2.32 3.21 -26.05
CA ASP A 66 -3.60 2.61 -25.64
C ASP A 66 -3.50 1.82 -24.31
N LEU A 67 -2.29 1.57 -23.83
CA LEU A 67 -2.08 0.93 -22.52
C LEU A 67 -2.40 1.92 -21.42
N ARG A 68 -3.51 1.66 -20.74
CA ARG A 68 -3.89 2.42 -19.54
C ARG A 68 -2.92 2.09 -18.39
N PRO A 69 -2.65 3.06 -17.48
CA PRO A 69 -1.90 2.79 -16.25
C PRO A 69 -2.54 1.63 -15.48
N LEU A 70 -1.76 0.97 -14.61
CA LEU A 70 -2.22 -0.17 -13.82
C LEU A 70 -3.50 0.18 -13.04
N HIS A 71 -4.64 -0.29 -13.52
CA HIS A 71 -5.91 -0.16 -12.83
C HIS A 71 -6.37 -1.54 -12.36
N LEU A 72 -6.08 -1.85 -11.09
CA LEU A 72 -6.51 -3.08 -10.43
C LEU A 72 -7.99 -3.02 -9.97
N GLY A 73 -8.66 -1.91 -10.24
CA GLY A 73 -10.06 -1.74 -9.92
C GLY A 73 -10.33 -1.03 -8.59
N SER A 74 -9.33 -0.42 -7.97
CA SER A 74 -9.51 0.34 -6.71
C SER A 74 -10.62 1.39 -6.83
N GLY A 75 -10.69 2.10 -7.96
CA GLY A 75 -11.69 3.12 -8.22
C GLY A 75 -13.14 2.60 -8.26
N LEU A 76 -13.36 1.35 -8.69
CA LEU A 76 -14.69 0.72 -8.68
C LEU A 76 -15.12 0.41 -7.24
N LEU A 77 -14.19 -0.11 -6.42
CA LEU A 77 -14.43 -0.40 -5.01
C LEU A 77 -14.69 0.88 -4.21
N TYR A 78 -13.94 1.95 -4.45
CA TYR A 78 -14.20 3.25 -3.81
C TYR A 78 -15.56 3.82 -4.20
N ARG A 79 -16.01 3.62 -5.44
CA ARG A 79 -17.33 4.08 -5.89
C ARG A 79 -18.45 3.31 -5.19
N SER A 80 -18.36 1.98 -5.08
CA SER A 80 -19.34 1.18 -4.33
C SER A 80 -19.36 1.53 -2.85
N LEU A 81 -18.20 1.79 -2.24
CA LEU A 81 -18.10 2.26 -0.86
C LEU A 81 -18.80 3.61 -0.66
N THR A 82 -18.62 4.55 -1.59
CA THR A 82 -19.27 5.87 -1.51
C THR A 82 -20.80 5.74 -1.57
N GLU A 83 -21.33 4.82 -2.39
CA GLU A 83 -22.77 4.55 -2.46
C GLU A 83 -23.29 3.97 -1.14
N ILE A 84 -22.55 3.06 -0.52
CA ILE A 84 -22.91 2.49 0.80
C ILE A 84 -22.82 3.54 1.90
N GLN A 85 -21.79 4.40 1.87
CA GLN A 85 -21.60 5.48 2.84
C GLN A 85 -22.71 6.54 2.78
N THR A 86 -23.30 6.77 1.62
CA THR A 86 -24.37 7.78 1.45
C THR A 86 -25.75 7.23 1.80
N ASN A 87 -25.99 5.94 1.62
CA ASN A 87 -27.34 5.35 1.75
C ASN A 87 -27.45 4.23 2.80
N GLY A 88 -26.32 3.73 3.33
CA GLY A 88 -26.26 2.61 4.25
C GLY A 88 -26.43 3.00 5.72
N SER A 89 -26.74 2.01 6.58
CA SER A 89 -26.69 2.16 8.02
C SER A 89 -25.24 2.20 8.52
N PHE A 90 -25.00 2.67 9.75
CA PHE A 90 -23.65 2.69 10.34
C PHE A 90 -22.97 1.30 10.32
N ILE A 91 -23.74 0.24 10.55
CA ILE A 91 -23.24 -1.13 10.55
C ILE A 91 -22.82 -1.55 9.13
N ASP A 92 -23.63 -1.23 8.11
CA ASP A 92 -23.31 -1.53 6.71
C ASP A 92 -22.04 -0.80 6.26
N VAL A 93 -21.92 0.48 6.64
CA VAL A 93 -20.71 1.29 6.36
C VAL A 93 -19.49 0.70 7.06
N ALA A 94 -19.58 0.32 8.32
CA ALA A 94 -18.48 -0.25 9.09
C ALA A 94 -18.02 -1.60 8.48
N MET A 95 -18.95 -2.47 8.12
CA MET A 95 -18.62 -3.76 7.47
C MET A 95 -18.01 -3.55 6.09
N ALA A 96 -18.58 -2.71 5.25
CA ALA A 96 -18.05 -2.40 3.94
C ALA A 96 -16.66 -1.75 4.01
N SER A 97 -16.42 -0.89 5.00
CA SER A 97 -15.12 -0.26 5.21
C SER A 97 -14.03 -1.26 5.59
N VAL A 98 -14.33 -2.24 6.43
CA VAL A 98 -13.35 -3.27 6.84
C VAL A 98 -13.08 -4.29 5.73
N THR A 99 -14.04 -4.57 4.86
CA THR A 99 -13.90 -5.54 3.75
C THR A 99 -13.45 -4.85 2.45
N ASP A 100 -14.36 -4.12 1.83
CA ASP A 100 -14.12 -3.49 0.53
C ASP A 100 -13.22 -2.26 0.65
N GLY A 101 -13.30 -1.53 1.76
CA GLY A 101 -12.42 -0.41 2.06
C GLY A 101 -10.97 -0.82 2.23
N PHE A 102 -10.72 -1.90 2.96
CA PHE A 102 -9.39 -2.49 3.07
C PHE A 102 -8.83 -2.90 1.71
N LEU A 103 -9.63 -3.64 0.92
CA LEU A 103 -9.21 -4.10 -0.39
C LEU A 103 -8.99 -2.92 -1.35
N ALA A 104 -9.89 -1.95 -1.35
CA ALA A 104 -9.76 -0.74 -2.17
C ALA A 104 -8.48 0.05 -1.84
N ASN A 105 -8.18 0.23 -0.55
CA ASN A 105 -6.97 0.91 -0.08
C ASN A 105 -5.70 0.13 -0.46
N LEU A 106 -5.70 -1.19 -0.30
CA LEU A 106 -4.56 -2.04 -0.68
C LEU A 106 -4.30 -1.97 -2.19
N LEU A 107 -5.34 -2.13 -3.01
CA LEU A 107 -5.22 -2.03 -4.47
C LEU A 107 -4.75 -0.64 -4.90
N TRP A 108 -5.32 0.42 -4.34
CA TRP A 108 -4.92 1.79 -4.61
C TRP A 108 -3.46 2.07 -4.25
N THR A 109 -3.01 1.50 -3.13
CA THR A 109 -1.62 1.61 -2.66
C THR A 109 -0.64 0.95 -3.63
N ILE A 110 -1.03 -0.20 -4.21
CA ILE A 110 -0.24 -0.90 -5.22
C ILE A 110 -0.29 -0.13 -6.55
N GLU A 111 -1.46 0.30 -6.99
CA GLU A 111 -1.65 1.07 -8.23
C GLU A 111 -0.82 2.37 -8.26
N ASN A 112 -0.64 3.01 -7.11
CA ASN A 112 0.08 4.27 -6.99
C ASN A 112 1.53 4.13 -6.49
N GLY A 113 2.09 2.91 -6.47
CA GLY A 113 3.48 2.67 -6.05
C GLY A 113 3.81 3.01 -4.60
N ARG A 114 2.81 3.33 -3.78
CA ARG A 114 3.00 3.72 -2.38
C ARG A 114 3.57 2.59 -1.52
N MET A 115 3.24 1.36 -1.85
CA MET A 115 3.77 0.20 -1.15
C MET A 115 5.29 0.10 -1.34
N THR A 116 5.78 0.27 -2.57
CA THR A 116 7.19 0.24 -2.93
C THR A 116 7.94 1.37 -2.24
N GLN A 117 7.38 2.57 -2.26
CA GLN A 117 7.94 3.75 -1.59
C GLN A 117 8.02 3.56 -0.06
N THR A 118 6.97 3.03 0.56
CA THR A 118 6.95 2.78 2.00
C THR A 118 8.00 1.74 2.38
N LEU A 119 8.10 0.63 1.65
CA LEU A 119 9.13 -0.38 1.86
C LEU A 119 10.54 0.19 1.74
N PHE A 120 10.78 1.07 0.77
CA PHE A 120 12.06 1.79 0.63
C PHE A 120 12.42 2.52 1.93
N PHE A 121 11.50 3.33 2.49
CA PHE A 121 11.78 4.07 3.73
C PHE A 121 12.03 3.15 4.92
N PHE A 122 11.33 2.02 5.02
CA PHE A 122 11.59 1.04 6.07
C PHE A 122 12.99 0.42 5.94
N VAL A 123 13.42 0.06 4.73
CA VAL A 123 14.76 -0.49 4.48
C VAL A 123 15.85 0.54 4.79
N VAL A 124 15.67 1.78 4.38
CA VAL A 124 16.58 2.88 4.72
C VAL A 124 16.64 3.08 6.24
N GLY A 125 15.49 3.04 6.92
CA GLY A 125 15.43 3.12 8.38
C GLY A 125 16.24 2.02 9.09
N ILE A 126 16.23 0.78 8.56
CA ILE A 126 17.07 -0.31 9.09
C ILE A 126 18.56 0.01 8.91
N ILE A 127 18.96 0.49 7.73
CA ILE A 127 20.37 0.83 7.48
C ILE A 127 20.84 1.92 8.42
N VAL A 128 20.06 2.99 8.54
CA VAL A 128 20.39 4.13 9.43
C VAL A 128 20.41 3.70 10.89
N GLY A 129 19.47 2.86 11.32
CA GLY A 129 19.43 2.36 12.71
C GLY A 129 20.57 1.43 13.09
N ARG A 130 21.38 0.98 12.12
CA ARG A 130 22.58 0.14 12.33
C ARG A 130 23.89 0.93 12.29
N MET A 131 23.84 2.19 11.91
CA MET A 131 25.02 3.07 11.89
C MET A 131 25.27 3.67 13.25
#